data_f14be11657521d5a302182f49aca6e70
#
_entry.id   f14be11657521d5a302182f49aca6e70
#
_cell.length_a   1.000
_cell.length_b   1.000
_cell.length_c   1.000
_cell.angle_alpha   90.00
_cell.angle_beta   90.00
_cell.angle_gamma   90.00
#
_symmetry.space_group_name_H-M   'P 1'
#
loop_
_entity.id
_entity.type
_entity.pdbx_description
1 polymer ?
#
loop_
_entity_poly.entity_id
_entity_poly.type
_entity_poly.pdbx_seq_one_letter_code
_entity_poly.pdbx_strand_id
1 'polypeptide(L)'
;GATSPRWTGGFNTTLRWKNFQLYGRFDYALGFWLYENSGSQSTTPWFMGCYQGTYNTPTMYYDTWSESNPNAKYPRYLFADQNGKNNYIASTMFAYRGDYLAIREISLSYSLPESVAKMLKMQRAEVSITGQNLGYITGAKNVGSPEANPKDNGAVGQGYSLPRTILFGVNLTF
;
A
#
# COMPACT_ATOMS: atom_id res chain seq x y z
N GLY A 1 4.34 -10.58 17.24
CA GLY A 1 4.45 -9.11 17.34
C GLY A 1 3.06 -8.48 17.49
N ALA A 2 3.01 -7.20 17.83
CA ALA A 2 1.74 -6.47 17.90
C ALA A 2 1.17 -6.30 16.49
N THR A 3 -0.14 -6.45 16.34
CA THR A 3 -0.86 -6.21 15.07
C THR A 3 -1.31 -4.75 14.92
N SER A 4 -1.34 -4.01 16.02
CA SER A 4 -1.61 -2.57 16.02
C SER A 4 -0.30 -1.77 16.01
N PRO A 5 -0.24 -0.65 15.29
CA PRO A 5 0.93 0.21 15.28
C PRO A 5 1.24 0.76 16.69
N ARG A 6 2.53 0.78 17.05
CA ARG A 6 2.98 1.44 18.29
C ARG A 6 3.13 2.95 18.13
N TRP A 7 3.45 3.37 16.91
CA TRP A 7 3.69 4.76 16.59
C TRP A 7 2.93 5.14 15.32
N THR A 8 2.12 6.18 15.42
CA THR A 8 1.43 6.75 14.28
C THR A 8 1.61 8.25 14.28
N GLY A 9 1.63 8.84 13.12
CA GLY A 9 1.72 10.29 12.99
C GLY A 9 1.74 10.72 11.53
N GLY A 10 1.86 12.01 11.33
CA GLY A 10 1.95 12.59 10.00
C GLY A 10 2.71 13.90 10.02
N PHE A 11 3.17 14.29 8.86
CA PHE A 11 3.79 15.59 8.65
C PHE A 11 3.44 16.11 7.25
N ASN A 12 3.55 17.41 7.09
CA ASN A 12 3.44 18.05 5.79
C ASN A 12 4.59 19.03 5.57
N THR A 13 4.82 19.37 4.33
CA THR A 13 5.82 20.36 3.94
C THR A 13 5.31 21.21 2.80
N THR A 14 5.71 22.45 2.78
CA THR A 14 5.44 23.38 1.70
C THR A 14 6.73 24.08 1.29
N LEU A 15 7.11 23.91 0.03
CA LEU A 15 8.26 24.58 -0.56
C LEU A 15 7.75 25.61 -1.55
N ARG A 16 8.26 26.83 -1.48
CA ARG A 16 7.91 27.92 -2.39
C ARG A 16 9.16 28.43 -3.10
N TRP A 17 9.06 28.50 -4.42
CA TRP A 17 10.11 29.04 -5.24
C TRP A 17 9.53 29.88 -6.37
N LYS A 18 9.75 31.18 -6.32
CA LYS A 18 9.13 32.13 -7.26
C LYS A 18 7.60 31.94 -7.27
N ASN A 19 7.05 31.59 -8.43
CA ASN A 19 5.62 31.39 -8.66
C ASN A 19 5.17 29.93 -8.42
N PHE A 20 6.08 29.03 -8.09
CA PHE A 20 5.78 27.63 -7.82
C PHE A 20 5.63 27.37 -6.33
N GLN A 21 4.65 26.52 -5.99
CA GLN A 21 4.51 25.95 -4.67
C GLN A 21 4.37 24.44 -4.79
N LEU A 22 5.22 23.71 -4.08
CA LEU A 22 5.14 22.27 -3.89
C LEU A 22 4.67 22.00 -2.48
N TYR A 23 3.57 21.25 -2.36
CA TYR A 23 3.04 20.77 -1.09
C TYR A 23 3.13 19.25 -1.03
N GLY A 24 3.51 18.70 0.12
CA GLY A 24 3.52 17.28 0.38
C GLY A 24 2.93 16.95 1.74
N ARG A 25 2.08 15.91 1.81
CA ARG A 25 1.53 15.35 3.04
C ARG A 25 1.80 13.87 3.13
N PHE A 26 2.28 13.46 4.30
CA PHE A 26 2.73 12.11 4.58
C PHE A 26 2.18 11.64 5.92
N ASP A 27 1.78 10.36 6.00
CA ASP A 27 1.41 9.71 7.25
C ASP A 27 2.28 8.46 7.43
N TYR A 28 2.53 8.09 8.67
CA TYR A 28 3.29 6.89 8.98
C TYR A 28 2.66 6.06 10.09
N ALA A 29 2.89 4.76 10.03
CA ALA A 29 2.59 3.82 11.09
C ALA A 29 3.74 2.83 11.24
N LEU A 30 4.22 2.63 12.45
CA LEU A 30 5.42 1.85 12.74
C LEU A 30 5.22 0.89 13.91
N GLY A 31 6.00 -0.18 13.93
CA GLY A 31 6.08 -1.10 15.07
C GLY A 31 4.97 -2.14 15.12
N PHE A 32 4.46 -2.58 13.98
CA PHE A 32 3.42 -3.60 13.92
C PHE A 32 3.69 -4.67 12.86
N TRP A 33 2.88 -5.74 12.91
CA TRP A 33 2.95 -6.85 11.99
C TRP A 33 1.62 -7.04 11.28
N LEU A 34 1.71 -7.40 10.02
CA LEU A 34 0.60 -7.79 9.17
C LEU A 34 0.69 -9.28 8.89
N TYR A 35 -0.45 -9.94 8.84
CA TYR A 35 -0.56 -11.33 8.44
C TYR A 35 -1.34 -11.41 7.14
N GLU A 36 -0.79 -12.13 6.16
CA GLU A 36 -1.52 -12.49 4.98
C GLU A 36 -2.52 -13.58 5.38
N ASN A 37 -3.68 -13.15 5.81
CA ASN A 37 -4.79 -13.93 6.32
C ASN A 37 -4.50 -14.89 7.48
N SER A 38 -4.83 -14.44 8.65
CA SER A 38 -4.66 -15.12 9.93
C SER A 38 -5.93 -15.82 10.43
N GLY A 39 -6.91 -16.08 9.59
CA GLY A 39 -8.13 -16.77 10.03
C GLY A 39 -8.03 -18.30 9.96
N SER A 40 -8.80 -18.98 10.80
CA SER A 40 -8.98 -20.45 10.80
C SER A 40 -9.59 -21.00 9.50
N GLN A 41 -10.01 -20.12 8.62
CA GLN A 41 -10.40 -20.40 7.24
C GLN A 41 -9.52 -19.56 6.35
N SER A 42 -8.33 -20.05 6.13
CA SER A 42 -7.32 -19.36 5.34
C SER A 42 -7.85 -19.02 3.95
N THR A 43 -7.82 -17.74 3.61
CA THR A 43 -8.10 -17.25 2.27
C THR A 43 -6.82 -16.74 1.61
N THR A 44 -5.65 -17.14 2.15
CA THR A 44 -4.39 -16.81 1.46
C THR A 44 -4.39 -17.43 0.09
N PRO A 45 -3.82 -16.76 -0.93
CA PRO A 45 -3.64 -17.35 -2.24
C PRO A 45 -2.89 -18.68 -2.19
N TRP A 46 -1.97 -18.84 -1.24
CA TRP A 46 -1.26 -20.10 -1.00
C TRP A 46 -2.22 -21.23 -0.60
N PHE A 47 -3.02 -21.02 0.43
CA PHE A 47 -3.99 -22.03 0.91
C PHE A 47 -5.02 -22.37 -0.16
N MET A 48 -5.61 -21.35 -0.79
CA MET A 48 -6.62 -21.55 -1.83
C MET A 48 -6.05 -22.33 -3.02
N GLY A 49 -4.82 -22.06 -3.40
CA GLY A 49 -4.14 -22.82 -4.45
C GLY A 49 -3.84 -24.27 -4.03
N CYS A 50 -3.28 -24.47 -2.84
CA CYS A 50 -2.91 -25.80 -2.32
C CYS A 50 -4.12 -26.68 -1.99
N TYR A 51 -5.15 -26.10 -1.39
CA TYR A 51 -6.29 -26.86 -0.85
C TYR A 51 -7.39 -27.05 -1.87
N GLN A 52 -7.80 -26.01 -2.54
CA GLN A 52 -8.94 -26.07 -3.45
C GLN A 52 -8.57 -26.25 -4.90
N GLY A 53 -7.33 -25.94 -5.29
CA GLY A 53 -6.88 -26.02 -6.68
C GLY A 53 -7.60 -25.08 -7.64
N THR A 54 -8.38 -24.14 -7.12
CA THR A 54 -9.30 -23.28 -7.88
C THR A 54 -8.69 -21.94 -8.24
N TYR A 55 -7.61 -21.54 -7.59
CA TYR A 55 -6.99 -20.22 -7.77
C TYR A 55 -5.55 -20.36 -8.24
N ASN A 56 -5.16 -19.50 -9.15
CA ASN A 56 -3.76 -19.37 -9.54
C ASN A 56 -2.96 -18.82 -8.36
N THR A 57 -1.92 -19.52 -7.98
CA THR A 57 -0.98 -19.08 -6.97
C THR A 57 -0.10 -17.95 -7.53
N PRO A 58 0.08 -16.85 -6.83
CA PRO A 58 1.02 -15.81 -7.24
C PRO A 58 2.43 -16.38 -7.47
N THR A 59 3.14 -15.83 -8.45
CA THR A 59 4.49 -16.31 -8.85
C THR A 59 5.51 -16.30 -7.72
N MET A 60 5.31 -15.44 -6.71
CA MET A 60 6.17 -15.39 -5.52
C MET A 60 6.19 -16.69 -4.73
N TYR A 61 5.16 -17.55 -4.87
CA TYR A 61 5.06 -18.85 -4.20
C TYR A 61 5.56 -20.02 -5.07
N TYR A 62 6.13 -19.75 -6.24
CA TYR A 62 6.66 -20.81 -7.10
C TYR A 62 7.99 -21.38 -6.59
N ASP A 63 8.68 -20.68 -5.68
CA ASP A 63 9.86 -21.21 -5.00
C ASP A 63 9.44 -22.21 -3.92
N THR A 64 8.92 -23.35 -4.34
CA THR A 64 8.42 -24.43 -3.50
C THR A 64 9.40 -25.58 -3.44
N TRP A 65 9.41 -26.28 -2.31
CA TRP A 65 10.26 -27.43 -2.10
C TRP A 65 9.97 -28.56 -3.12
N SER A 66 11.03 -29.11 -3.68
CA SER A 66 11.04 -30.31 -4.48
C SER A 66 12.37 -31.02 -4.31
N GLU A 67 12.49 -32.26 -4.80
CA GLU A 67 13.76 -33.00 -4.77
C GLU A 67 14.86 -32.26 -5.54
N SER A 68 14.49 -31.54 -6.59
CA SER A 68 15.40 -30.69 -7.38
C SER A 68 15.64 -29.30 -6.80
N ASN A 69 14.82 -28.86 -5.82
CA ASN A 69 14.95 -27.59 -5.13
C ASN A 69 14.76 -27.75 -3.61
N PRO A 70 15.70 -28.42 -2.91
CA PRO A 70 15.54 -28.73 -1.49
C PRO A 70 15.67 -27.52 -0.56
N ASN A 71 16.22 -26.40 -1.04
CA ASN A 71 16.42 -25.15 -0.30
C ASN A 71 15.34 -24.11 -0.58
N ALA A 72 14.21 -24.50 -1.13
CA ALA A 72 13.10 -23.61 -1.45
C ALA A 72 12.57 -22.89 -0.20
N LYS A 73 12.05 -21.70 -0.42
CA LYS A 73 11.47 -20.84 0.63
C LYS A 73 10.14 -21.39 1.16
N TYR A 74 9.33 -22.00 0.30
CA TYR A 74 8.02 -22.50 0.63
C TYR A 74 7.98 -24.03 0.67
N PRO A 75 7.11 -24.65 1.48
CA PRO A 75 6.97 -26.08 1.53
C PRO A 75 6.48 -26.64 0.19
N ARG A 76 6.49 -27.97 0.05
CA ARG A 76 5.98 -28.64 -1.13
C ARG A 76 4.53 -28.27 -1.40
N TYR A 77 4.26 -27.83 -2.63
CA TYR A 77 2.92 -27.50 -3.08
C TYR A 77 2.14 -28.77 -3.41
N LEU A 78 1.16 -29.12 -2.63
CA LEU A 78 0.33 -30.31 -2.80
C LEU A 78 -1.14 -29.94 -2.85
N PHE A 79 -1.85 -30.50 -3.83
CA PHE A 79 -3.30 -30.37 -3.89
C PHE A 79 -3.96 -31.04 -2.68
N ALA A 80 -5.02 -30.44 -2.16
CA ALA A 80 -5.75 -30.89 -0.95
C ALA A 80 -4.90 -31.01 0.32
N ASP A 81 -3.73 -30.37 0.32
CA ASP A 81 -2.81 -30.32 1.46
C ASP A 81 -2.56 -31.67 2.15
N GLN A 82 -2.05 -32.62 1.36
CA GLN A 82 -1.74 -33.99 1.84
C GLN A 82 -0.63 -34.02 2.90
N ASN A 83 0.05 -32.92 3.18
CA ASN A 83 1.09 -32.80 4.20
C ASN A 83 0.53 -32.73 5.64
N GLY A 84 -0.56 -33.41 5.94
CA GLY A 84 -1.17 -33.40 7.28
C GLY A 84 -1.80 -32.06 7.64
N LYS A 85 -2.26 -31.31 6.65
CA LYS A 85 -2.89 -29.98 6.78
C LYS A 85 -1.95 -28.90 7.32
N ASN A 86 -0.64 -29.03 7.08
CA ASN A 86 0.36 -28.10 7.59
C ASN A 86 0.54 -26.84 6.75
N ASN A 87 0.08 -26.85 5.49
CA ASN A 87 0.28 -25.72 4.57
C ASN A 87 -0.64 -24.52 4.86
N TYR A 88 -1.67 -24.69 5.68
CA TYR A 88 -2.60 -23.62 6.03
C TYR A 88 -2.60 -23.24 7.52
N ILE A 89 -1.70 -23.82 8.30
CA ILE A 89 -1.53 -23.42 9.69
C ILE A 89 -0.94 -22.02 9.74
N ALA A 90 -1.47 -21.18 10.60
CA ALA A 90 -0.94 -19.86 10.85
C ALA A 90 0.56 -19.95 11.20
N SER A 91 1.41 -19.34 10.42
CA SER A 91 2.85 -19.37 10.59
C SER A 91 3.48 -18.01 10.34
N THR A 92 4.70 -17.82 10.83
CA THR A 92 5.49 -16.60 10.59
C THR A 92 5.88 -16.43 9.12
N MET A 93 5.73 -17.45 8.30
CA MET A 93 5.99 -17.39 6.87
C MET A 93 5.12 -16.34 6.15
N PHE A 94 3.93 -16.10 6.66
CA PHE A 94 2.97 -15.12 6.12
C PHE A 94 2.87 -13.85 6.97
N ALA A 95 3.83 -13.65 7.86
CA ALA A 95 3.91 -12.45 8.69
C ALA A 95 4.89 -11.45 8.07
N TYR A 96 4.46 -10.21 7.92
CA TYR A 96 5.24 -9.12 7.33
C TYR A 96 5.34 -7.95 8.31
N ARG A 97 6.45 -7.21 8.26
CA ARG A 97 6.54 -5.92 8.94
C ARG A 97 5.55 -4.96 8.28
N GLY A 98 4.59 -4.48 9.07
CA GLY A 98 3.54 -3.57 8.60
C GLY A 98 3.98 -2.11 8.50
N ASP A 99 5.19 -1.79 8.94
CA ASP A 99 5.71 -0.42 8.95
C ASP A 99 5.60 0.25 7.58
N TYR A 100 5.03 1.46 7.54
CA TYR A 100 4.90 2.20 6.29
C TYR A 100 5.00 3.72 6.48
N LEU A 101 5.35 4.37 5.39
CA LEU A 101 5.17 5.80 5.14
C LEU A 101 4.23 5.93 3.93
N ALA A 102 3.07 6.54 4.13
CA ALA A 102 2.09 6.79 3.09
C ALA A 102 2.32 8.18 2.46
N ILE A 103 2.35 8.25 1.14
CA ILE A 103 2.38 9.49 0.37
C ILE A 103 0.93 9.87 0.10
N ARG A 104 0.35 10.69 1.01
CA ARG A 104 -1.06 11.06 0.97
C ARG A 104 -1.39 12.04 -0.12
N GLU A 105 -0.52 13.02 -0.28
CA GLU A 105 -0.76 14.08 -1.23
C GLU A 105 0.56 14.72 -1.67
N ILE A 106 0.69 14.94 -2.96
CA ILE A 106 1.70 15.81 -3.54
C ILE A 106 0.96 16.77 -4.47
N SER A 107 1.10 18.06 -4.23
CA SER A 107 0.48 19.10 -5.04
C SER A 107 1.53 20.08 -5.54
N LEU A 108 1.54 20.31 -6.84
CA LEU A 108 2.33 21.37 -7.47
C LEU A 108 1.38 22.42 -7.99
N SER A 109 1.54 23.65 -7.54
CA SER A 109 0.79 24.80 -8.05
C SER A 109 1.71 25.86 -8.64
N TYR A 110 1.19 26.58 -9.60
CA TYR A 110 1.84 27.70 -10.27
C TYR A 110 0.91 28.90 -10.28
N SER A 111 1.31 29.97 -9.62
CA SER A 111 0.62 31.27 -9.68
C SER A 111 1.12 32.07 -10.87
N LEU A 112 0.21 32.50 -11.73
CA LEU A 112 0.58 33.34 -12.87
C LEU A 112 1.18 34.68 -12.37
N PRO A 113 2.20 35.22 -13.06
CA PRO A 113 2.69 36.55 -12.75
C PRO A 113 1.57 37.58 -12.83
N GLU A 114 1.63 38.61 -11.99
CA GLU A 114 0.60 39.65 -11.94
C GLU A 114 0.39 40.35 -13.29
N SER A 115 1.46 40.55 -14.06
CA SER A 115 1.38 41.14 -15.40
C SER A 115 0.48 40.35 -16.35
N VAL A 116 0.58 39.01 -16.27
CA VAL A 116 -0.23 38.10 -17.09
C VAL A 116 -1.67 38.05 -16.57
N ALA A 117 -1.86 37.98 -15.26
CA ALA A 117 -3.19 38.00 -14.64
C ALA A 117 -3.96 39.29 -14.99
N LYS A 118 -3.31 40.44 -14.86
CA LYS A 118 -3.90 41.75 -15.22
C LYS A 118 -4.24 41.87 -16.70
N MET A 119 -3.40 41.33 -17.60
CA MET A 119 -3.70 41.29 -19.04
C MET A 119 -4.99 40.48 -19.33
N LEU A 120 -5.25 39.46 -18.54
CA LEU A 120 -6.46 38.65 -18.61
C LEU A 120 -7.64 39.19 -17.77
N LYS A 121 -7.51 40.43 -17.25
CA LYS A 121 -8.51 41.12 -16.38
C LYS A 121 -8.81 40.34 -15.10
N MET A 122 -7.82 39.62 -14.55
CA MET A 122 -7.91 38.88 -13.30
C MET A 122 -6.97 39.52 -12.27
N GLN A 123 -7.35 39.43 -11.00
CA GLN A 123 -6.47 39.79 -9.87
C GLN A 123 -5.42 38.71 -9.62
N ARG A 124 -5.85 37.43 -9.71
CA ARG A 124 -4.97 36.28 -9.51
C ARG A 124 -5.45 35.10 -10.36
N ALA A 125 -4.51 34.34 -10.88
CA ALA A 125 -4.77 33.06 -11.52
C ALA A 125 -3.74 32.05 -11.06
N GLU A 126 -4.18 30.85 -10.72
CA GLU A 126 -3.34 29.75 -10.26
C GLU A 126 -3.80 28.45 -10.90
N VAL A 127 -2.85 27.65 -11.35
CA VAL A 127 -3.10 26.29 -11.84
C VAL A 127 -2.41 25.29 -10.94
N SER A 128 -3.01 24.13 -10.73
CA SER A 128 -2.44 23.09 -9.88
C SER A 128 -2.66 21.70 -10.43
N ILE A 129 -1.75 20.80 -10.09
CA ILE A 129 -1.89 19.37 -10.24
C ILE A 129 -1.64 18.73 -8.89
N THR A 130 -2.55 17.87 -8.46
CA THR A 130 -2.49 17.22 -7.15
C THR A 130 -2.67 15.71 -7.33
N GLY A 131 -1.71 14.95 -6.82
CA GLY A 131 -1.81 13.50 -6.71
C GLY A 131 -2.17 13.11 -5.29
N GLN A 132 -3.20 12.29 -5.12
CA GLN A 132 -3.64 11.76 -3.82
C GLN A 132 -3.45 10.25 -3.74
N ASN A 133 -3.12 9.76 -2.54
CA ASN A 133 -2.87 8.34 -2.25
C ASN A 133 -1.87 7.71 -3.22
N LEU A 134 -0.74 8.38 -3.45
CA LEU A 134 0.22 8.01 -4.49
C LEU A 134 0.90 6.67 -4.21
N GLY A 135 0.99 6.26 -2.96
CA GLY A 135 1.52 4.95 -2.60
C GLY A 135 2.14 4.91 -1.20
N TYR A 136 2.86 3.82 -0.95
CA TYR A 136 3.50 3.54 0.32
C TYR A 136 4.97 3.20 0.13
N ILE A 137 5.79 3.66 1.06
CA ILE A 137 7.13 3.13 1.30
C ILE A 137 6.98 2.15 2.45
N THR A 138 7.12 0.85 2.18
CA THR A 138 6.87 -0.21 3.16
C THR A 138 7.73 -1.43 2.92
N GLY A 139 8.00 -2.18 3.99
CA GLY A 139 8.63 -3.50 3.92
C GLY A 139 7.65 -4.63 3.56
N ALA A 140 6.35 -4.38 3.66
CA ALA A 140 5.29 -5.34 3.35
C ALA A 140 5.01 -5.40 1.83
N LYS A 141 5.95 -5.92 1.06
CA LYS A 141 5.91 -5.91 -0.42
C LYS A 141 4.80 -6.76 -1.04
N ASN A 142 4.27 -7.72 -0.29
CA ASN A 142 3.32 -8.72 -0.79
C ASN A 142 1.88 -8.46 -0.37
N VAL A 143 1.62 -7.34 0.30
CA VAL A 143 0.28 -6.91 0.70
C VAL A 143 -0.13 -5.70 -0.13
N GLY A 144 -1.37 -5.69 -0.61
CA GLY A 144 -1.85 -4.65 -1.51
C GLY A 144 -1.81 -3.25 -0.86
N SER A 145 -2.25 -3.14 0.38
CA SER A 145 -2.15 -1.91 1.16
C SER A 145 -1.89 -2.26 2.63
N PRO A 146 -0.87 -1.68 3.28
CA PRO A 146 -0.62 -1.91 4.69
C PRO A 146 -1.72 -1.36 5.61
N GLU A 147 -2.62 -0.54 5.08
CA GLU A 147 -3.77 0.03 5.78
C GLU A 147 -5.08 -0.73 5.56
N ALA A 148 -5.16 -1.58 4.53
CA ALA A 148 -6.34 -2.36 4.22
C ALA A 148 -6.47 -3.54 5.19
N ASN A 149 -6.62 -3.24 6.47
CA ASN A 149 -6.88 -4.19 7.52
C ASN A 149 -8.32 -3.98 8.03
N PRO A 150 -9.31 -4.73 7.51
CA PRO A 150 -10.71 -4.57 7.93
C PRO A 150 -10.98 -5.07 9.34
N LYS A 151 -10.02 -5.70 9.99
CA LYS A 151 -10.11 -6.22 11.37
C LYS A 151 -8.80 -5.92 12.09
N ASP A 152 -8.88 -5.49 13.33
CA ASP A 152 -7.74 -5.17 14.20
C ASP A 152 -6.81 -6.37 14.53
N ASN A 153 -6.95 -7.45 13.80
CA ASN A 153 -6.15 -8.68 13.96
C ASN A 153 -4.91 -8.75 13.05
N GLY A 154 -4.61 -7.69 12.31
CA GLY A 154 -3.47 -7.64 11.39
C GLY A 154 -3.69 -8.37 10.05
N ALA A 155 -4.87 -8.93 9.80
CA ALA A 155 -5.16 -9.62 8.54
C ALA A 155 -5.28 -8.64 7.37
N VAL A 156 -4.57 -8.89 6.28
CA VAL A 156 -4.61 -8.12 5.04
C VAL A 156 -5.10 -9.00 3.88
N GLY A 157 -5.59 -8.39 2.83
CA GLY A 157 -5.98 -9.10 1.61
C GLY A 157 -7.48 -9.15 1.33
N GLN A 158 -8.32 -8.64 2.23
CA GLN A 158 -9.78 -8.58 2.02
C GLN A 158 -10.33 -7.15 1.82
N GLY A 159 -9.47 -6.13 1.93
CA GLY A 159 -9.86 -4.74 1.75
C GLY A 159 -9.38 -4.19 0.40
N TYR A 160 -10.13 -3.26 -0.14
CA TYR A 160 -9.69 -2.48 -1.30
C TYR A 160 -8.64 -1.45 -0.87
N SER A 161 -7.55 -1.37 -1.63
CA SER A 161 -6.58 -0.29 -1.47
C SER A 161 -7.22 1.05 -1.82
N LEU A 162 -6.80 2.11 -1.13
CA LEU A 162 -7.24 3.47 -1.48
C LEU A 162 -6.86 3.79 -2.94
N PRO A 163 -7.79 4.32 -3.74
CA PRO A 163 -7.52 4.65 -5.13
C PRO A 163 -6.50 5.81 -5.21
N ARG A 164 -5.64 5.75 -6.21
CA ARG A 164 -4.83 6.91 -6.61
C ARG A 164 -5.69 7.87 -7.39
N THR A 165 -5.61 9.15 -7.05
CA THR A 165 -6.39 10.19 -7.71
C THR A 165 -5.47 11.29 -8.20
N ILE A 166 -5.67 11.74 -9.43
CA ILE A 166 -4.99 12.90 -9.99
C ILE A 166 -6.04 13.98 -10.25
N LEU A 167 -5.81 15.15 -9.68
CA LEU A 167 -6.70 16.31 -9.77
C LEU A 167 -5.98 17.44 -10.51
N PHE A 168 -6.69 18.10 -11.39
CA PHE A 168 -6.25 19.35 -12.01
C PHE A 168 -7.13 20.46 -11.46
N GLY A 169 -6.51 21.52 -10.96
CA GLY A 169 -7.19 22.66 -10.37
C GLY A 169 -6.86 23.95 -11.12
N VAL A 170 -7.85 24.80 -11.26
CA VAL A 170 -7.70 26.18 -11.73
C VAL A 170 -8.44 27.09 -10.76
N ASN A 171 -7.74 28.06 -10.20
CA ASN A 171 -8.29 29.04 -9.29
C ASN A 171 -8.12 30.45 -9.89
N LEU A 172 -9.23 31.13 -10.14
CA LEU A 172 -9.28 32.45 -10.77
C LEU A 172 -9.95 33.42 -9.81
N THR A 173 -9.32 34.59 -9.61
CA THR A 173 -9.87 35.71 -8.83
C THR A 173 -9.98 36.93 -9.73
N PHE A 174 -11.16 37.49 -9.83
CA PHE A 174 -11.49 38.66 -10.65
C PHE A 174 -11.55 39.93 -9.81
#